data_5b249d1d2dbdb12645772f9cf884ee60
#
_entry.id   5b249d1d2dbdb12645772f9cf884ee60
#
_cell.length_a   1.000
_cell.length_b   1.000
_cell.length_c   1.000
_cell.angle_alpha   90.00
_cell.angle_beta   90.00
_cell.angle_gamma   90.00
#
_symmetry.space_group_name_H-M   'P 1'
#
loop_
_entity.id
_entity.type
_entity.pdbx_description
1 polymer ?
#
loop_
_entity_poly.entity_id
_entity_poly.type
_entity_poly.pdbx_seq_one_letter_code
_entity_poly.pdbx_strand_id
1 'polypeptide(L)'
;LNEAVSQHPNIHIFERYNAIDMIKSQQDPKRCKGVYVWNRKREQVEVIRSRFITLATGGASKVYQYTSNPDIASGDGIAMAWRAGCRVANMEFNQFHPTCLFHPQARNFLITEALRGEGARLVHADGTPFMEKFDERKDLAPRDIVARAIDYEMKRLGADCMYLDISHKPADFIVKHFPNIYRKCRSLGIDITREAIPVVPAAHYSCGGVMTDLNARTDLDNVYAIGEVAYTGLHGANRMASNSLLECIVFARSAAEHILSRLDETPAEEPILPWDESKVSDSDEEVIIQHNWHELRLFMWDYVGIVRTNKRLERAFRRIKLLEQEISDYYSHFRVSNNLLELRNLVTVAELIVRCAMQRQESRGLHYNQDYPELTENATPSILTPMQSNSSPQPGDLTSFEH
;
A
#
# COMPACT_ATOMS: atom_id res chain seq x y z
N LEU A 1 -2.68 23.96 2.37
CA LEU A 1 -3.22 23.27 1.19
C LEU A 1 -4.70 22.99 1.33
N ASN A 2 -5.15 22.35 2.41
CA ASN A 2 -6.57 22.01 2.59
C ASN A 2 -7.48 23.24 2.49
N GLU A 3 -7.14 24.33 3.18
CA GLU A 3 -7.88 25.59 3.13
C GLU A 3 -7.94 26.16 1.71
N ALA A 4 -6.83 26.20 0.99
CA ALA A 4 -6.78 26.71 -0.38
C ALA A 4 -7.63 25.87 -1.36
N VAL A 5 -7.64 24.55 -1.18
CA VAL A 5 -8.47 23.64 -2.01
C VAL A 5 -9.95 23.82 -1.70
N SER A 6 -10.33 23.89 -0.42
CA SER A 6 -11.73 23.99 0.02
C SER A 6 -12.38 25.33 -0.34
N GLN A 7 -11.58 26.38 -0.51
CA GLN A 7 -12.08 27.72 -0.86
C GLN A 7 -12.09 28.00 -2.37
N HIS A 8 -11.49 27.11 -3.19
CA HIS A 8 -11.39 27.35 -4.62
C HIS A 8 -12.71 27.03 -5.35
N PRO A 9 -13.31 27.98 -6.11
CA PRO A 9 -14.65 27.82 -6.67
C PRO A 9 -14.78 26.69 -7.71
N ASN A 10 -13.68 26.32 -8.37
CA ASN A 10 -13.67 25.28 -9.40
C ASN A 10 -13.24 23.90 -8.88
N ILE A 11 -13.08 23.74 -7.56
CA ILE A 11 -12.70 22.47 -6.95
C ILE A 11 -13.88 21.93 -6.12
N HIS A 12 -14.35 20.75 -6.48
CA HIS A 12 -15.41 20.05 -5.77
C HIS A 12 -14.84 18.85 -5.04
N ILE A 13 -15.02 18.82 -3.71
CA ILE A 13 -14.54 17.73 -2.86
C ILE A 13 -15.70 16.78 -2.56
N PHE A 14 -15.56 15.52 -2.98
CA PHE A 14 -16.53 14.46 -2.72
C PHE A 14 -16.06 13.60 -1.56
N GLU A 15 -16.46 13.95 -0.35
CA GLU A 15 -16.16 13.15 0.83
C GLU A 15 -17.09 11.94 0.94
N ARG A 16 -16.56 10.81 1.46
CA ARG A 16 -17.27 9.52 1.59
C ARG A 16 -17.70 8.91 0.26
N TYR A 17 -16.90 9.17 -0.77
CA TYR A 17 -16.97 8.48 -2.04
C TYR A 17 -15.78 7.53 -2.16
N ASN A 18 -16.04 6.31 -2.63
CA ASN A 18 -15.01 5.33 -2.91
C ASN A 18 -15.01 4.99 -4.40
N ALA A 19 -13.90 5.22 -5.08
CA ALA A 19 -13.78 4.87 -6.50
C ALA A 19 -13.75 3.34 -6.65
N ILE A 20 -14.55 2.83 -7.59
CA ILE A 20 -14.71 1.39 -7.84
C ILE A 20 -13.80 0.96 -8.99
N ASP A 21 -14.08 1.49 -10.19
CA ASP A 21 -13.34 1.15 -11.40
C ASP A 21 -13.39 2.31 -12.41
N MET A 22 -12.38 2.36 -13.30
CA MET A 22 -12.32 3.30 -14.40
C MET A 22 -13.22 2.85 -15.53
N ILE A 23 -13.89 3.81 -16.19
CA ILE A 23 -14.81 3.57 -17.31
C ILE A 23 -14.05 3.80 -18.60
N LYS A 24 -13.84 2.73 -19.38
CA LYS A 24 -13.17 2.80 -20.68
C LYS A 24 -14.15 3.20 -21.79
N SER A 25 -13.65 3.86 -22.81
CA SER A 25 -14.39 4.10 -24.05
C SER A 25 -14.66 2.77 -24.78
N GLN A 26 -15.84 2.63 -25.33
CA GLN A 26 -16.18 1.47 -26.18
C GLN A 26 -15.53 1.57 -27.57
N GLN A 27 -15.25 2.80 -28.03
CA GLN A 27 -14.64 3.06 -29.34
C GLN A 27 -13.11 2.94 -29.27
N ASP A 28 -12.52 3.27 -28.11
CA ASP A 28 -11.10 3.17 -27.86
C ASP A 28 -10.81 2.62 -26.45
N PRO A 29 -10.57 1.31 -26.30
CA PRO A 29 -10.34 0.66 -25.02
C PRO A 29 -9.10 1.16 -24.26
N LYS A 30 -8.21 1.90 -24.90
CA LYS A 30 -7.07 2.54 -24.23
C LYS A 30 -7.43 3.86 -23.58
N ARG A 31 -8.62 4.37 -23.81
CA ARG A 31 -9.06 5.67 -23.31
C ARG A 31 -10.08 5.53 -22.20
N CYS A 32 -9.86 6.27 -21.10
CA CYS A 32 -10.82 6.41 -20.01
C CYS A 32 -11.67 7.67 -20.16
N LYS A 33 -12.94 7.60 -19.74
CA LYS A 33 -13.93 8.68 -19.84
C LYS A 33 -14.66 8.97 -18.52
N GLY A 34 -14.30 8.30 -17.45
CA GLY A 34 -14.90 8.50 -16.13
C GLY A 34 -14.55 7.41 -15.16
N VAL A 35 -15.20 7.45 -14.01
CA VAL A 35 -15.09 6.46 -12.94
C VAL A 35 -16.44 6.13 -12.35
N TYR A 36 -16.65 4.87 -11.97
CA TYR A 36 -17.72 4.48 -11.06
C TYR A 36 -17.29 4.76 -9.64
N VAL A 37 -18.17 5.34 -8.85
CA VAL A 37 -17.91 5.68 -7.45
C VAL A 37 -19.04 5.22 -6.54
N TRP A 38 -18.69 4.61 -5.41
CA TRP A 38 -19.64 4.26 -4.37
C TRP A 38 -19.87 5.47 -3.45
N ASN A 39 -21.09 5.98 -3.45
CA ASN A 39 -21.51 7.04 -2.52
C ASN A 39 -21.98 6.40 -1.20
N ARG A 40 -21.13 6.44 -0.18
CA ARG A 40 -21.39 5.83 1.13
C ARG A 40 -22.55 6.43 1.92
N LYS A 41 -23.01 7.65 1.54
CA LYS A 41 -24.15 8.29 2.21
C LYS A 41 -25.48 7.85 1.62
N ARG A 42 -25.49 7.59 0.30
CA ARG A 42 -26.70 7.21 -0.45
C ARG A 42 -26.78 5.70 -0.69
N GLU A 43 -25.68 4.99 -0.37
CA GLU A 43 -25.54 3.55 -0.60
C GLU A 43 -25.86 3.17 -2.04
N GLN A 44 -25.31 3.93 -2.98
CA GLN A 44 -25.50 3.70 -4.42
C GLN A 44 -24.25 4.02 -5.22
N VAL A 45 -24.12 3.38 -6.39
CA VAL A 45 -23.06 3.69 -7.34
C VAL A 45 -23.47 4.86 -8.22
N GLU A 46 -22.55 5.82 -8.35
CA GLU A 46 -22.70 7.00 -9.21
C GLU A 46 -21.61 6.99 -10.28
N VAL A 47 -21.85 7.72 -11.37
CA VAL A 47 -20.89 7.90 -12.45
C VAL A 47 -20.33 9.31 -12.39
N ILE A 48 -19.00 9.43 -12.31
CA ILE A 48 -18.32 10.71 -12.50
C ILE A 48 -17.66 10.69 -13.89
N ARG A 49 -18.19 11.51 -14.79
CA ARG A 49 -17.60 11.71 -16.12
C ARG A 49 -16.39 12.62 -16.01
N SER A 50 -15.31 12.28 -16.72
CA SER A 50 -14.10 13.07 -16.70
C SER A 50 -13.34 12.96 -18.02
N ARG A 51 -12.75 14.06 -18.46
CA ARG A 51 -11.83 14.08 -19.60
C ARG A 51 -10.46 13.49 -19.23
N PHE A 52 -10.03 13.72 -18.00
CA PHE A 52 -8.77 13.23 -17.45
C PHE A 52 -8.99 12.68 -16.04
N ILE A 53 -8.26 11.63 -15.69
CA ILE A 53 -8.27 11.00 -14.38
C ILE A 53 -6.86 11.04 -13.83
N THR A 54 -6.67 11.54 -12.61
CA THR A 54 -5.39 11.50 -11.92
C THR A 54 -5.52 10.66 -10.65
N LEU A 55 -4.82 9.53 -10.62
CA LEU A 55 -4.73 8.68 -9.45
C LEU A 55 -3.73 9.29 -8.46
N ALA A 56 -4.18 9.59 -7.25
CA ALA A 56 -3.37 10.13 -6.15
C ALA A 56 -3.73 9.43 -4.83
N THR A 57 -3.96 8.11 -4.91
CA THR A 57 -4.60 7.29 -3.86
C THR A 57 -3.62 6.80 -2.80
N GLY A 58 -2.32 7.11 -2.92
CA GLY A 58 -1.31 6.59 -2.02
C GLY A 58 -0.96 5.12 -2.28
N GLY A 59 -0.29 4.49 -1.32
CA GLY A 59 0.20 3.13 -1.43
C GLY A 59 -0.75 2.06 -0.93
N ALA A 60 -0.21 0.87 -0.64
CA ALA A 60 -0.96 -0.35 -0.36
C ALA A 60 -0.52 -1.05 0.94
N SER A 61 0.09 -0.33 1.86
CA SER A 61 0.68 -0.95 3.06
C SER A 61 -0.33 -1.65 3.98
N LYS A 62 -1.65 -1.41 3.80
CA LYS A 62 -2.72 -2.09 4.53
C LYS A 62 -2.80 -3.59 4.23
N VAL A 63 -2.19 -4.04 3.15
CA VAL A 63 -2.09 -5.47 2.79
C VAL A 63 -1.33 -6.29 3.84
N TYR A 64 -0.53 -5.65 4.70
CA TYR A 64 0.18 -6.30 5.80
C TYR A 64 -0.54 -6.11 7.14
N GLN A 65 -0.34 -7.05 8.06
CA GLN A 65 -0.95 -7.01 9.40
C GLN A 65 -0.54 -5.75 10.16
N TYR A 66 0.76 -5.44 10.19
CA TYR A 66 1.28 -4.24 10.83
C TYR A 66 1.67 -3.21 9.78
N THR A 67 1.07 -2.03 9.89
CA THR A 67 1.35 -0.90 9.00
C THR A 67 1.31 0.41 9.77
N SER A 68 2.13 1.35 9.35
CA SER A 68 2.11 2.73 9.84
C SER A 68 1.14 3.63 9.07
N ASN A 69 0.51 3.10 8.02
CA ASN A 69 -0.39 3.85 7.16
C ASN A 69 -1.83 3.83 7.71
N PRO A 70 -2.66 4.80 7.33
CA PRO A 70 -4.08 4.80 7.69
C PRO A 70 -4.82 3.63 7.03
N ASP A 71 -6.02 3.34 7.56
CA ASP A 71 -6.84 2.20 7.10
C ASP A 71 -7.23 2.27 5.61
N ILE A 72 -7.19 3.46 5.02
CA ILE A 72 -7.51 3.70 3.60
C ILE A 72 -6.34 3.38 2.64
N ALA A 73 -5.17 2.97 3.12
CA ALA A 73 -4.03 2.63 2.26
C ALA A 73 -4.14 1.20 1.72
N SER A 74 -5.24 0.90 1.04
CA SER A 74 -5.64 -0.41 0.52
C SER A 74 -5.19 -0.67 -0.93
N GLY A 75 -4.49 0.30 -1.56
CA GLY A 75 -3.97 0.16 -2.92
C GLY A 75 -5.01 0.32 -4.01
N ASP A 76 -6.09 1.04 -3.72
CA ASP A 76 -7.25 1.18 -4.62
C ASP A 76 -6.87 1.64 -6.03
N GLY A 77 -6.03 2.68 -6.14
CA GLY A 77 -5.61 3.19 -7.44
C GLY A 77 -4.74 2.21 -8.22
N ILE A 78 -3.89 1.42 -7.53
CA ILE A 78 -3.08 0.38 -8.16
C ILE A 78 -3.99 -0.72 -8.72
N ALA A 79 -4.94 -1.19 -7.91
CA ALA A 79 -5.88 -2.24 -8.30
C ALA A 79 -6.80 -1.78 -9.45
N MET A 80 -7.35 -0.55 -9.38
CA MET A 80 -8.15 0.03 -10.47
C MET A 80 -7.35 0.16 -11.77
N ALA A 81 -6.11 0.67 -11.69
CA ALA A 81 -5.24 0.80 -12.86
C ALA A 81 -4.91 -0.56 -13.49
N TRP A 82 -4.62 -1.57 -12.66
CA TRP A 82 -4.37 -2.93 -13.10
C TRP A 82 -5.58 -3.52 -13.84
N ARG A 83 -6.77 -3.48 -13.25
CA ARG A 83 -8.01 -3.97 -13.90
C ARG A 83 -8.35 -3.21 -15.18
N ALA A 84 -7.99 -1.93 -15.26
CA ALA A 84 -8.20 -1.14 -16.46
C ALA A 84 -7.17 -1.43 -17.57
N GLY A 85 -6.06 -2.12 -17.26
CA GLY A 85 -5.07 -2.54 -18.25
C GLY A 85 -3.71 -1.83 -18.16
N CYS A 86 -3.45 -1.08 -17.08
CA CYS A 86 -2.14 -0.47 -16.85
C CYS A 86 -1.13 -1.48 -16.31
N ARG A 87 0.11 -1.39 -16.78
CA ARG A 87 1.24 -2.12 -16.18
C ARG A 87 1.58 -1.58 -14.80
N VAL A 88 2.08 -2.47 -13.96
CA VAL A 88 2.66 -2.13 -12.67
C VAL A 88 4.09 -2.63 -12.57
N ALA A 89 4.91 -1.98 -11.76
CA ALA A 89 6.30 -2.39 -11.58
C ALA A 89 6.74 -2.34 -10.13
N ASN A 90 7.71 -3.19 -9.79
CA ASN A 90 8.44 -3.19 -8.50
C ASN A 90 7.55 -3.31 -7.26
N MET A 91 6.41 -3.99 -7.37
CA MET A 91 5.45 -4.15 -6.27
C MET A 91 6.03 -4.89 -5.07
N GLU A 92 7.11 -5.66 -5.23
CA GLU A 92 7.83 -6.37 -4.16
C GLU A 92 8.61 -5.46 -3.22
N PHE A 93 8.90 -4.21 -3.60
CA PHE A 93 9.68 -3.27 -2.80
C PHE A 93 8.78 -2.48 -1.84
N ASN A 94 8.43 -3.11 -0.74
CA ASN A 94 7.69 -2.49 0.36
C ASN A 94 8.65 -2.15 1.50
N GLN A 95 8.74 -0.87 1.86
CA GLN A 95 9.57 -0.40 2.97
C GLN A 95 8.85 -0.63 4.29
N PHE A 96 9.52 -1.32 5.21
CA PHE A 96 9.05 -1.49 6.58
C PHE A 96 9.78 -0.50 7.49
N HIS A 97 9.01 0.26 8.27
CA HIS A 97 9.58 1.06 9.35
C HIS A 97 9.88 0.14 10.53
N PRO A 98 11.11 0.13 11.07
CA PRO A 98 11.53 -0.87 12.07
C PRO A 98 10.76 -0.77 13.40
N THR A 99 10.35 0.43 13.81
CA THR A 99 9.86 0.70 15.16
C THR A 99 8.48 1.35 15.14
N CYS A 100 7.43 0.55 14.93
CA CYS A 100 6.05 0.94 15.20
C CYS A 100 5.67 0.48 16.62
N LEU A 101 4.94 1.29 17.36
CA LEU A 101 4.50 0.96 18.72
C LEU A 101 3.59 -0.27 18.69
N PHE A 102 4.00 -1.35 19.35
CA PHE A 102 3.19 -2.55 19.51
C PHE A 102 2.26 -2.41 20.72
N HIS A 103 1.02 -2.04 20.45
CA HIS A 103 -0.02 -1.92 21.49
C HIS A 103 -1.42 -1.97 20.84
N PRO A 104 -2.39 -2.70 21.39
CA PRO A 104 -3.73 -2.87 20.78
C PRO A 104 -4.45 -1.55 20.47
N GLN A 105 -4.24 -0.51 21.27
CA GLN A 105 -4.86 0.81 21.12
C GLN A 105 -3.94 1.85 20.43
N ALA A 106 -2.70 1.51 20.10
CA ALA A 106 -1.77 2.45 19.48
C ALA A 106 -2.03 2.61 17.98
N ARG A 107 -2.67 1.62 17.37
CA ARG A 107 -2.82 1.48 15.93
C ARG A 107 -1.46 1.70 15.24
N ASN A 108 -1.34 2.60 14.28
CA ASN A 108 -0.18 2.84 13.44
C ASN A 108 0.80 3.89 13.97
N PHE A 109 0.99 4.01 15.29
CA PHE A 109 1.88 5.04 15.86
C PHE A 109 3.35 4.71 15.70
N LEU A 110 4.08 5.56 14.94
CA LEU A 110 5.51 5.42 14.72
C LEU A 110 6.33 5.96 15.88
N ILE A 111 7.31 5.15 16.32
CA ILE A 111 8.40 5.61 17.18
C ILE A 111 9.53 6.08 16.25
N THR A 112 9.79 7.37 16.27
CA THR A 112 10.75 8.00 15.34
C THR A 112 12.15 7.39 15.42
N GLU A 113 12.81 7.32 14.27
CA GLU A 113 14.20 6.90 14.16
C GLU A 113 15.17 7.76 15.02
N ALA A 114 14.79 9.01 15.29
CA ALA A 114 15.56 9.91 16.12
C ALA A 114 15.83 9.37 17.54
N LEU A 115 14.95 8.48 18.09
CA LEU A 115 15.26 7.84 19.37
C LEU A 115 16.53 7.00 19.28
N ARG A 116 16.69 6.22 18.19
CA ARG A 116 17.91 5.42 17.96
C ARG A 116 19.12 6.33 17.71
N GLY A 117 18.91 7.45 17.00
CA GLY A 117 19.92 8.49 16.81
C GLY A 117 20.43 9.08 18.14
N GLU A 118 19.55 9.22 19.15
CA GLU A 118 19.90 9.68 20.50
C GLU A 118 20.37 8.54 21.43
N GLY A 119 20.56 7.33 20.90
CA GLY A 119 21.17 6.20 21.59
C GLY A 119 20.19 5.18 22.18
N ALA A 120 18.91 5.20 21.81
CA ALA A 120 18.00 4.10 22.15
C ALA A 120 18.48 2.79 21.53
N ARG A 121 18.34 1.68 22.27
CA ARG A 121 18.81 0.35 21.89
C ARG A 121 17.66 -0.60 21.68
N LEU A 122 17.77 -1.44 20.67
CA LEU A 122 16.87 -2.56 20.46
C LEU A 122 17.28 -3.75 21.34
N VAL A 123 16.34 -4.20 22.15
CA VAL A 123 16.58 -5.23 23.16
C VAL A 123 15.48 -6.29 23.14
N HIS A 124 15.81 -7.49 23.63
CA HIS A 124 14.85 -8.54 23.96
C HIS A 124 14.04 -8.17 25.20
N ALA A 125 13.07 -8.98 25.56
CA ALA A 125 12.25 -8.82 26.76
C ALA A 125 13.05 -8.82 28.08
N ASP A 126 14.22 -9.45 28.09
CA ASP A 126 15.16 -9.49 29.22
C ASP A 126 16.11 -8.28 29.26
N GLY A 127 15.98 -7.35 28.33
CA GLY A 127 16.86 -6.18 28.22
C GLY A 127 18.17 -6.42 27.47
N THR A 128 18.41 -7.60 26.90
CA THR A 128 19.65 -7.93 26.18
C THR A 128 19.66 -7.28 24.80
N PRO A 129 20.65 -6.42 24.44
CA PRO A 129 20.78 -5.85 23.10
C PRO A 129 21.11 -6.93 22.06
N PHE A 130 20.58 -6.81 20.83
CA PHE A 130 20.81 -7.82 19.79
C PHE A 130 21.36 -7.28 18.47
N MET A 131 21.32 -5.98 18.21
CA MET A 131 21.72 -5.41 16.91
C MET A 131 23.18 -5.64 16.54
N GLU A 132 24.07 -5.82 17.52
CA GLU A 132 25.50 -6.09 17.31
C GLU A 132 25.80 -7.37 16.50
N LYS A 133 24.83 -8.31 16.48
CA LYS A 133 24.94 -9.58 15.71
C LYS A 133 24.64 -9.39 14.22
N PHE A 134 24.00 -8.28 13.85
CA PHE A 134 23.46 -8.06 12.51
C PHE A 134 24.21 -7.00 11.71
N ASP A 135 24.74 -5.94 12.36
CA ASP A 135 25.44 -4.86 11.68
C ASP A 135 26.41 -4.16 12.62
N GLU A 136 27.58 -3.74 12.11
CA GLU A 136 28.60 -3.01 12.87
C GLU A 136 28.11 -1.65 13.39
N ARG A 137 27.17 -1.01 12.65
CA ARG A 137 26.52 0.25 13.04
C ARG A 137 25.44 0.08 14.11
N LYS A 138 25.17 -1.17 14.53
CA LYS A 138 24.20 -1.52 15.56
C LYS A 138 22.82 -0.92 15.29
N ASP A 139 22.27 -0.21 16.27
CA ASP A 139 20.94 0.43 16.19
C ASP A 139 20.86 1.58 15.17
N LEU A 140 22.00 2.06 14.67
CA LEU A 140 22.12 3.07 13.62
C LEU A 140 22.23 2.49 12.21
N ALA A 141 22.11 1.18 12.06
CA ALA A 141 22.05 0.55 10.75
C ALA A 141 20.83 1.05 9.93
N PRO A 142 20.86 0.96 8.57
CA PRO A 142 19.73 1.29 7.72
C PRO A 142 18.44 0.57 8.11
N ARG A 143 17.30 1.20 7.81
CA ARG A 143 15.96 0.71 8.22
C ARG A 143 15.67 -0.72 7.81
N ASP A 144 16.10 -1.12 6.62
CA ASP A 144 15.90 -2.48 6.10
C ASP A 144 16.68 -3.52 6.90
N ILE A 145 17.92 -3.21 7.31
CA ILE A 145 18.74 -4.08 8.16
C ILE A 145 18.12 -4.21 9.55
N VAL A 146 17.72 -3.08 10.16
CA VAL A 146 17.09 -3.08 11.48
C VAL A 146 15.77 -3.83 11.46
N ALA A 147 14.93 -3.61 10.45
CA ALA A 147 13.67 -4.32 10.31
C ALA A 147 13.87 -5.84 10.14
N ARG A 148 14.87 -6.27 9.35
CA ARG A 148 15.23 -7.70 9.21
C ARG A 148 15.72 -8.30 10.53
N ALA A 149 16.52 -7.56 11.29
CA ALA A 149 17.01 -8.03 12.59
C ALA A 149 15.87 -8.25 13.58
N ILE A 150 14.94 -7.30 13.67
CA ILE A 150 13.76 -7.41 14.53
C ILE A 150 12.87 -8.59 14.09
N ASP A 151 12.55 -8.70 12.79
CA ASP A 151 11.76 -9.81 12.24
C ASP A 151 12.41 -11.18 12.51
N TYR A 152 13.72 -11.25 12.36
CA TYR A 152 14.48 -12.47 12.67
C TYR A 152 14.37 -12.85 14.14
N GLU A 153 14.63 -11.91 15.06
CA GLU A 153 14.58 -12.18 16.50
C GLU A 153 13.16 -12.53 16.97
N MET A 154 12.15 -11.83 16.46
CA MET A 154 10.74 -12.15 16.73
C MET A 154 10.41 -13.60 16.34
N LYS A 155 10.75 -14.00 15.12
CA LYS A 155 10.48 -15.36 14.60
C LYS A 155 11.30 -16.43 15.34
N ARG A 156 12.55 -16.13 15.65
CA ARG A 156 13.43 -17.06 16.39
C ARG A 156 12.94 -17.34 17.80
N LEU A 157 12.39 -16.31 18.47
CA LEU A 157 11.92 -16.39 19.86
C LEU A 157 10.43 -16.73 19.98
N GLY A 158 9.68 -16.70 18.87
CA GLY A 158 8.22 -16.80 18.89
C GLY A 158 7.57 -15.62 19.62
N ALA A 159 8.17 -14.44 19.54
CA ALA A 159 7.72 -13.23 20.23
C ALA A 159 6.90 -12.33 19.30
N ASP A 160 5.87 -11.67 19.87
CA ASP A 160 5.01 -10.76 19.11
C ASP A 160 5.63 -9.38 18.86
N CYS A 161 6.65 -9.00 19.65
CA CYS A 161 7.36 -7.73 19.52
C CYS A 161 8.80 -7.82 20.08
N MET A 162 9.61 -6.82 19.74
CA MET A 162 10.87 -6.51 20.42
C MET A 162 10.72 -5.20 21.19
N TYR A 163 11.78 -4.73 21.84
CA TYR A 163 11.72 -3.55 22.69
C TYR A 163 12.77 -2.52 22.27
N LEU A 164 12.40 -1.23 22.36
CA LEU A 164 13.30 -0.11 22.15
C LEU A 164 13.50 0.63 23.48
N ASP A 165 14.71 0.57 24.02
CA ASP A 165 15.04 1.13 25.33
C ASP A 165 15.85 2.42 25.21
N ILE A 166 15.33 3.52 25.79
CA ILE A 166 16.01 4.81 25.97
C ILE A 166 16.08 5.21 27.46
N SER A 167 15.60 4.37 28.37
CA SER A 167 15.47 4.68 29.79
C SER A 167 16.79 4.97 30.51
N HIS A 168 17.92 4.64 29.89
CA HIS A 168 19.26 4.99 30.37
C HIS A 168 19.57 6.51 30.27
N LYS A 169 18.78 7.28 29.51
CA LYS A 169 18.90 8.74 29.44
C LYS A 169 18.13 9.42 30.56
N PRO A 170 18.55 10.65 31.00
CA PRO A 170 17.79 11.40 31.99
C PRO A 170 16.33 11.62 31.58
N ALA A 171 15.40 11.49 32.52
CA ALA A 171 13.96 11.64 32.25
C ALA A 171 13.62 13.00 31.63
N ASP A 172 14.21 14.10 32.12
CA ASP A 172 14.00 15.44 31.57
C ASP A 172 14.47 15.57 30.14
N PHE A 173 15.57 14.88 29.77
CA PHE A 173 16.06 14.82 28.40
C PHE A 173 14.99 14.14 27.50
N ILE A 174 14.49 12.96 27.89
CA ILE A 174 13.53 12.19 27.11
C ILE A 174 12.25 13.00 26.88
N VAL A 175 11.69 13.58 27.95
CA VAL A 175 10.44 14.35 27.89
C VAL A 175 10.58 15.59 27.00
N LYS A 176 11.74 16.29 27.08
CA LYS A 176 12.00 17.51 26.30
C LYS A 176 12.25 17.22 24.82
N HIS A 177 13.00 16.16 24.49
CA HIS A 177 13.37 15.84 23.11
C HIS A 177 12.28 15.08 22.36
N PHE A 178 11.50 14.25 23.07
CA PHE A 178 10.45 13.39 22.48
C PHE A 178 9.08 13.59 23.12
N PRO A 179 8.58 14.83 23.24
CA PRO A 179 7.35 15.12 24.01
C PRO A 179 6.11 14.42 23.46
N ASN A 180 6.02 14.25 22.15
CA ASN A 180 4.88 13.58 21.52
C ASN A 180 4.90 12.06 21.76
N ILE A 181 6.08 11.44 21.66
CA ILE A 181 6.24 10.00 21.92
C ILE A 181 6.00 9.71 23.40
N TYR A 182 6.62 10.49 24.29
CA TYR A 182 6.40 10.37 25.74
C TYR A 182 4.90 10.45 26.08
N ARG A 183 4.22 11.49 25.61
CA ARG A 183 2.79 11.71 25.86
C ARG A 183 1.93 10.56 25.33
N LYS A 184 2.22 10.07 24.12
CA LYS A 184 1.49 8.95 23.52
C LYS A 184 1.72 7.65 24.28
N CYS A 185 2.97 7.28 24.57
CA CYS A 185 3.30 6.08 25.35
C CYS A 185 2.68 6.16 26.73
N ARG A 186 2.82 7.30 27.42
CA ARG A 186 2.24 7.51 28.75
C ARG A 186 0.71 7.36 28.78
N SER A 187 0.01 7.82 27.74
CA SER A 187 -1.45 7.64 27.60
C SER A 187 -1.87 6.18 27.43
N LEU A 188 -0.94 5.29 27.10
CA LEU A 188 -1.13 3.86 26.95
C LEU A 188 -0.53 3.04 28.11
N GLY A 189 -0.11 3.71 29.17
CA GLY A 189 0.44 3.09 30.39
C GLY A 189 1.94 2.80 30.33
N ILE A 190 2.65 3.22 29.26
CA ILE A 190 4.09 2.97 29.08
C ILE A 190 4.89 4.24 29.47
N ASP A 191 5.76 4.11 30.48
CA ASP A 191 6.66 5.19 30.91
C ASP A 191 8.06 4.99 30.31
N ILE A 192 8.30 5.59 29.16
CA ILE A 192 9.57 5.46 28.41
C ILE A 192 10.80 6.01 29.13
N THR A 193 10.62 6.68 30.27
CA THR A 193 11.74 7.13 31.13
C THR A 193 12.20 6.03 32.09
N ARG A 194 11.47 4.93 32.18
CA ARG A 194 11.72 3.84 33.13
C ARG A 194 11.68 2.45 32.52
N GLU A 195 11.02 2.30 31.39
CA GLU A 195 10.80 1.00 30.73
C GLU A 195 10.98 1.11 29.21
N ALA A 196 11.31 -0.01 28.58
CA ALA A 196 11.47 -0.10 27.15
C ALA A 196 10.11 -0.09 26.41
N ILE A 197 10.10 0.49 25.21
CA ILE A 197 8.92 0.64 24.36
C ILE A 197 8.75 -0.65 23.54
N PRO A 198 7.61 -1.36 23.62
CA PRO A 198 7.36 -2.49 22.74
C PRO A 198 7.20 -2.02 21.29
N VAL A 199 7.95 -2.62 20.37
CA VAL A 199 7.99 -2.22 18.96
C VAL A 199 7.90 -3.43 18.04
N VAL A 200 7.29 -3.21 16.87
CA VAL A 200 7.20 -4.17 15.77
C VAL A 200 7.50 -3.45 14.46
N PRO A 201 8.16 -4.10 13.49
CA PRO A 201 8.25 -3.54 12.15
C PRO A 201 6.87 -3.36 11.53
N ALA A 202 6.68 -2.32 10.73
CA ALA A 202 5.40 -2.05 10.10
C ALA A 202 5.59 -1.59 8.65
N ALA A 203 4.76 -2.09 7.74
CA ALA A 203 4.75 -1.64 6.35
C ALA A 203 4.48 -0.13 6.31
N HIS A 204 5.30 0.60 5.57
CA HIS A 204 5.37 2.05 5.65
C HIS A 204 5.24 2.75 4.30
N TYR A 205 5.85 2.20 3.25
CA TYR A 205 5.85 2.82 1.93
C TYR A 205 6.00 1.78 0.81
N SER A 206 5.21 1.93 -0.26
CA SER A 206 5.30 1.13 -1.47
C SER A 206 6.18 1.85 -2.50
N CYS A 207 7.34 1.27 -2.88
CA CYS A 207 8.22 1.86 -3.89
C CYS A 207 7.78 1.54 -5.32
N GLY A 208 7.01 0.48 -5.49
CA GLY A 208 6.35 0.09 -6.73
C GLY A 208 4.97 0.71 -6.89
N GLY A 209 4.37 0.52 -8.05
CA GLY A 209 3.05 1.05 -8.36
C GLY A 209 2.74 1.03 -9.86
N VAL A 210 1.78 1.84 -10.26
CA VAL A 210 1.38 2.02 -11.66
C VAL A 210 2.51 2.67 -12.45
N MET A 211 2.91 2.06 -13.56
CA MET A 211 3.96 2.60 -14.41
C MET A 211 3.57 3.94 -15.02
N THR A 212 4.48 4.91 -14.95
CA THR A 212 4.29 6.24 -15.53
C THR A 212 5.52 6.72 -16.29
N ASP A 213 5.30 7.65 -17.23
CA ASP A 213 6.35 8.42 -17.83
C ASP A 213 6.66 9.70 -17.00
N LEU A 214 7.56 10.55 -17.51
CA LEU A 214 7.97 11.81 -16.86
C LEU A 214 6.83 12.86 -16.76
N ASN A 215 5.76 12.68 -17.52
CA ASN A 215 4.55 13.50 -17.45
C ASN A 215 3.46 12.84 -16.57
N ALA A 216 3.82 11.82 -15.80
CA ALA A 216 2.92 11.01 -14.98
C ALA A 216 1.82 10.28 -15.77
N ARG A 217 1.94 10.12 -17.10
CA ARG A 217 0.99 9.38 -17.93
C ARG A 217 1.13 7.89 -17.68
N THR A 218 0.01 7.19 -17.60
CA THR A 218 -0.04 5.73 -17.55
C THR A 218 -0.14 5.12 -18.96
N ASP A 219 -0.32 3.81 -19.04
CA ASP A 219 -0.56 3.11 -20.33
C ASP A 219 -1.93 3.43 -20.94
N LEU A 220 -2.83 4.03 -20.18
CA LEU A 220 -4.16 4.43 -20.64
C LEU A 220 -4.19 5.92 -20.97
N ASP A 221 -4.81 6.25 -22.09
CA ASP A 221 -5.02 7.63 -22.48
C ASP A 221 -5.93 8.34 -21.48
N ASN A 222 -5.53 9.58 -21.13
CA ASN A 222 -6.22 10.45 -20.18
C ASN A 222 -6.16 9.98 -18.72
N VAL A 223 -5.30 8.98 -18.39
CA VAL A 223 -5.08 8.51 -17.02
C VAL A 223 -3.66 8.81 -16.60
N TYR A 224 -3.52 9.45 -15.44
CA TYR A 224 -2.27 9.83 -14.79
C TYR A 224 -2.19 9.17 -13.42
N ALA A 225 -0.97 8.93 -12.95
CA ALA A 225 -0.73 8.48 -11.58
C ALA A 225 0.42 9.30 -10.96
N ILE A 226 0.21 9.82 -9.74
CA ILE A 226 1.14 10.70 -9.03
C ILE A 226 1.30 10.29 -7.57
N GLY A 227 2.48 10.52 -7.02
CA GLY A 227 2.82 10.13 -5.65
C GLY A 227 2.93 8.61 -5.48
N GLU A 228 2.69 8.10 -4.29
CA GLU A 228 2.99 6.71 -3.91
C GLU A 228 2.22 5.62 -4.70
N VAL A 229 1.12 5.97 -5.38
CA VAL A 229 0.41 5.04 -6.28
C VAL A 229 1.20 4.75 -7.56
N ALA A 230 2.12 5.66 -7.94
CA ALA A 230 2.88 5.61 -9.18
C ALA A 230 4.23 4.93 -9.02
N TYR A 231 4.66 4.22 -10.05
CA TYR A 231 6.04 3.82 -10.25
C TYR A 231 6.71 4.75 -11.26
N THR A 232 7.47 5.71 -10.75
CA THR A 232 8.26 6.68 -11.55
C THR A 232 9.70 6.24 -11.77
N GLY A 233 10.14 5.21 -11.03
CA GLY A 233 11.53 4.77 -10.98
C GLY A 233 12.41 5.53 -9.98
N LEU A 234 11.95 6.66 -9.40
CA LEU A 234 12.73 7.49 -8.49
C LEU A 234 13.26 6.74 -7.26
N HIS A 235 12.43 5.88 -6.69
CA HIS A 235 12.77 5.20 -5.44
C HIS A 235 13.60 3.92 -5.62
N GLY A 236 13.66 3.39 -6.84
CA GLY A 236 14.38 2.14 -7.11
C GLY A 236 13.94 1.01 -6.18
N ALA A 237 14.91 0.33 -5.57
CA ALA A 237 14.67 -0.80 -4.67
C ALA A 237 14.48 -0.40 -3.19
N ASN A 238 14.69 0.88 -2.84
CA ASN A 238 14.53 1.39 -1.47
C ASN A 238 14.40 2.92 -1.48
N ARG A 239 13.28 3.43 -0.98
CA ARG A 239 13.01 4.86 -0.90
C ARG A 239 13.89 5.56 0.12
N MET A 240 14.51 6.69 -0.26
CA MET A 240 15.12 7.61 0.68
C MET A 240 14.05 8.47 1.36
N ALA A 241 14.18 8.65 2.67
CA ALA A 241 13.26 9.49 3.45
C ALA A 241 13.16 10.91 2.86
N SER A 242 11.96 11.49 2.91
CA SER A 242 11.58 12.82 2.38
C SER A 242 11.43 12.92 0.85
N ASN A 243 12.01 12.03 0.05
CA ASN A 243 11.89 12.10 -1.42
C ASN A 243 10.46 11.90 -1.92
N SER A 244 9.61 11.20 -1.17
CA SER A 244 8.21 11.00 -1.55
C SER A 244 7.40 12.30 -1.68
N LEU A 245 7.65 13.30 -0.82
CA LEU A 245 6.98 14.60 -0.96
C LEU A 245 7.45 15.36 -2.21
N LEU A 246 8.74 15.29 -2.51
CA LEU A 246 9.29 15.89 -3.73
C LEU A 246 8.71 15.23 -4.99
N GLU A 247 8.61 13.91 -5.00
CA GLU A 247 7.97 13.16 -6.07
C GLU A 247 6.51 13.61 -6.28
N CYS A 248 5.71 13.67 -5.20
CA CYS A 248 4.34 14.13 -5.28
C CYS A 248 4.22 15.52 -5.91
N ILE A 249 5.05 16.48 -5.52
CA ILE A 249 5.00 17.85 -6.01
C ILE A 249 5.41 17.94 -7.47
N VAL A 250 6.55 17.31 -7.82
CA VAL A 250 7.12 17.37 -9.18
C VAL A 250 6.19 16.70 -10.18
N PHE A 251 5.75 15.47 -9.92
CA PHE A 251 4.88 14.75 -10.85
C PHE A 251 3.46 15.29 -10.90
N ALA A 252 2.92 15.85 -9.80
CA ALA A 252 1.64 16.56 -9.84
C ALA A 252 1.71 17.79 -10.76
N ARG A 253 2.81 18.55 -10.70
CA ARG A 253 3.03 19.70 -11.60
C ARG A 253 3.18 19.25 -13.05
N SER A 254 4.01 18.25 -13.31
CA SER A 254 4.23 17.71 -14.66
C SER A 254 2.93 17.18 -15.29
N ALA A 255 2.12 16.43 -14.51
CA ALA A 255 0.80 15.99 -14.93
C ALA A 255 -0.14 17.16 -15.27
N ALA A 256 -0.18 18.17 -14.42
CA ALA A 256 -1.03 19.35 -14.63
C ALA A 256 -0.64 20.12 -15.91
N GLU A 257 0.65 20.37 -16.13
CA GLU A 257 1.16 21.03 -17.32
C GLU A 257 0.81 20.23 -18.59
N HIS A 258 0.98 18.90 -18.57
CA HIS A 258 0.62 18.04 -19.68
C HIS A 258 -0.91 17.99 -19.92
N ILE A 259 -1.73 17.91 -18.89
CA ILE A 259 -3.20 17.95 -19.00
C ILE A 259 -3.64 19.28 -19.64
N LEU A 260 -3.10 20.40 -19.17
CA LEU A 260 -3.43 21.72 -19.69
C LEU A 260 -3.13 21.85 -21.19
N SER A 261 -2.01 21.29 -21.66
CA SER A 261 -1.65 21.30 -23.08
C SER A 261 -2.61 20.50 -23.97
N ARG A 262 -3.39 19.59 -23.38
CA ARG A 262 -4.32 18.68 -24.09
C ARG A 262 -5.81 19.01 -23.89
N LEU A 263 -6.13 20.08 -23.18
CA LEU A 263 -7.55 20.40 -22.88
C LEU A 263 -8.39 20.60 -24.14
N ASP A 264 -7.82 21.20 -25.19
CA ASP A 264 -8.52 21.51 -26.43
C ASP A 264 -8.61 20.31 -27.39
N GLU A 265 -7.79 19.27 -27.20
CA GLU A 265 -7.73 18.08 -28.06
C GLU A 265 -8.76 17.00 -27.68
N THR A 266 -9.60 17.24 -26.67
CA THR A 266 -10.47 16.20 -26.13
C THR A 266 -11.68 15.97 -27.01
N PRO A 267 -11.92 14.73 -27.49
CA PRO A 267 -13.07 14.40 -28.34
C PRO A 267 -14.41 14.54 -27.62
N ALA A 268 -15.48 14.55 -28.45
CA ALA A 268 -16.85 14.63 -27.98
C ALA A 268 -17.20 13.57 -26.91
N GLU A 269 -18.13 13.91 -26.04
CA GLU A 269 -18.62 13.03 -24.99
C GLU A 269 -19.30 11.78 -25.58
N GLU A 270 -18.85 10.62 -25.12
CA GLU A 270 -19.53 9.35 -25.37
C GLU A 270 -20.53 9.06 -24.24
N PRO A 271 -21.67 8.41 -24.53
CA PRO A 271 -22.58 7.92 -23.50
C PRO A 271 -21.84 6.94 -22.55
N ILE A 272 -22.09 7.07 -21.26
CA ILE A 272 -21.61 6.12 -20.26
C ILE A 272 -22.81 5.28 -19.82
N LEU A 273 -22.63 3.95 -19.83
CA LEU A 273 -23.60 3.04 -19.28
C LEU A 273 -23.71 3.24 -17.76
N PRO A 274 -24.90 3.28 -17.20
CA PRO A 274 -25.07 3.29 -15.76
C PRO A 274 -24.53 1.96 -15.17
N TRP A 275 -24.25 1.99 -13.88
CA TRP A 275 -23.93 0.78 -13.13
C TRP A 275 -25.13 -0.15 -13.09
N ASP A 276 -24.91 -1.43 -13.39
CA ASP A 276 -25.98 -2.44 -13.43
C ASP A 276 -25.95 -3.31 -12.16
N GLU A 277 -26.98 -3.18 -11.34
CA GLU A 277 -27.20 -4.00 -10.14
C GLU A 277 -28.36 -4.97 -10.29
N SER A 278 -28.86 -5.20 -11.51
CA SER A 278 -30.05 -6.03 -11.75
C SER A 278 -29.86 -7.51 -11.39
N LYS A 279 -28.59 -7.96 -11.28
CA LYS A 279 -28.24 -9.36 -11.04
C LYS A 279 -27.73 -9.63 -9.62
N VAL A 280 -27.70 -8.63 -8.75
CA VAL A 280 -27.14 -8.75 -7.38
C VAL A 280 -28.20 -8.53 -6.32
N SER A 281 -27.98 -9.13 -5.14
CA SER A 281 -28.83 -9.02 -3.96
C SER A 281 -28.08 -8.33 -2.80
N ASP A 282 -28.80 -7.97 -1.75
CA ASP A 282 -28.16 -7.51 -0.51
C ASP A 282 -27.47 -8.68 0.17
N SER A 283 -26.29 -8.42 0.76
CA SER A 283 -25.54 -9.44 1.49
C SER A 283 -26.10 -9.59 2.91
N ASP A 284 -26.28 -10.85 3.31
CA ASP A 284 -26.73 -11.19 4.67
C ASP A 284 -25.56 -11.36 5.65
N GLU A 285 -24.30 -11.50 5.16
CA GLU A 285 -23.16 -11.86 5.98
C GLU A 285 -21.91 -11.01 5.68
N GLU A 286 -21.59 -10.06 6.55
CA GLU A 286 -20.30 -9.35 6.51
C GLU A 286 -19.13 -10.14 7.14
N VAL A 287 -19.41 -11.24 7.82
CA VAL A 287 -18.39 -12.03 8.51
C VAL A 287 -17.34 -12.59 7.54
N ILE A 288 -17.74 -12.98 6.33
CA ILE A 288 -16.86 -13.51 5.30
C ILE A 288 -15.83 -12.45 4.87
N ILE A 289 -16.29 -11.22 4.63
CA ILE A 289 -15.41 -10.11 4.22
C ILE A 289 -14.39 -9.82 5.32
N GLN A 290 -14.82 -9.77 6.59
CA GLN A 290 -13.94 -9.51 7.71
C GLN A 290 -12.93 -10.63 7.94
N HIS A 291 -13.36 -11.90 7.79
CA HIS A 291 -12.50 -13.05 7.91
C HIS A 291 -11.39 -13.02 6.84
N ASN A 292 -11.78 -12.87 5.58
CA ASN A 292 -10.85 -12.84 4.44
C ASN A 292 -9.87 -11.65 4.54
N TRP A 293 -10.33 -10.51 5.05
CA TRP A 293 -9.50 -9.37 5.35
C TRP A 293 -8.39 -9.69 6.38
N HIS A 294 -8.74 -10.35 7.48
CA HIS A 294 -7.77 -10.72 8.51
C HIS A 294 -6.79 -11.80 8.01
N GLU A 295 -7.31 -12.82 7.34
CA GLU A 295 -6.51 -13.91 6.78
C GLU A 295 -5.48 -13.38 5.78
N LEU A 296 -5.90 -12.56 4.82
CA LEU A 296 -5.03 -11.96 3.83
C LEU A 296 -3.85 -11.22 4.48
N ARG A 297 -4.14 -10.33 5.41
CA ARG A 297 -3.12 -9.50 6.05
C ARG A 297 -2.16 -10.30 6.92
N LEU A 298 -2.65 -11.35 7.56
CA LEU A 298 -1.84 -12.25 8.39
C LEU A 298 -0.85 -13.03 7.53
N PHE A 299 -1.31 -13.73 6.49
CA PHE A 299 -0.37 -14.51 5.67
C PHE A 299 0.55 -13.63 4.81
N MET A 300 0.12 -12.43 4.39
CA MET A 300 1.02 -11.48 3.75
C MET A 300 2.14 -11.04 4.69
N TRP A 301 1.82 -10.82 5.98
CA TRP A 301 2.83 -10.55 7.00
C TRP A 301 3.79 -11.73 7.20
N ASP A 302 3.26 -12.94 7.37
CA ASP A 302 4.05 -14.12 7.71
C ASP A 302 4.91 -14.64 6.55
N TYR A 303 4.39 -14.59 5.31
CA TYR A 303 5.02 -15.23 4.16
C TYR A 303 5.65 -14.26 3.16
N VAL A 304 5.12 -13.02 3.05
CA VAL A 304 5.50 -12.05 2.02
C VAL A 304 6.11 -10.78 2.62
N GLY A 305 6.29 -10.76 3.95
CA GLY A 305 6.82 -9.63 4.70
C GLY A 305 8.30 -9.33 4.41
N ILE A 306 9.10 -9.15 5.48
CA ILE A 306 10.47 -8.65 5.40
C ILE A 306 11.44 -9.71 4.87
N VAL A 307 11.33 -10.95 5.37
CA VAL A 307 12.19 -12.09 4.96
C VAL A 307 11.35 -13.10 4.19
N ARG A 308 11.72 -13.34 2.93
CA ARG A 308 10.99 -14.18 1.98
C ARG A 308 11.76 -15.45 1.67
N THR A 309 11.06 -16.50 1.23
CA THR A 309 11.57 -17.69 0.58
C THR A 309 10.62 -18.10 -0.54
N ASN A 310 11.12 -18.80 -1.57
CA ASN A 310 10.28 -19.27 -2.67
C ASN A 310 9.09 -20.09 -2.17
N LYS A 311 9.35 -20.99 -1.22
CA LYS A 311 8.29 -21.81 -0.62
C LYS A 311 7.20 -21.01 0.10
N ARG A 312 7.58 -19.91 0.78
CA ARG A 312 6.61 -19.00 1.41
C ARG A 312 5.81 -18.22 0.37
N LEU A 313 6.49 -17.69 -0.66
CA LEU A 313 5.84 -16.97 -1.76
C LEU A 313 4.83 -17.83 -2.52
N GLU A 314 5.18 -19.08 -2.83
CA GLU A 314 4.27 -20.05 -3.46
C GLU A 314 3.03 -20.35 -2.59
N ARG A 315 3.20 -20.48 -1.28
CA ARG A 315 2.07 -20.66 -0.36
C ARG A 315 1.16 -19.46 -0.35
N ALA A 316 1.72 -18.25 -0.27
CA ALA A 316 0.95 -17.01 -0.32
C ALA A 316 0.20 -16.92 -1.65
N PHE A 317 0.85 -17.19 -2.78
CA PHE A 317 0.23 -17.15 -4.10
C PHE A 317 -1.00 -18.08 -4.20
N ARG A 318 -0.87 -19.34 -3.74
CA ARG A 318 -2.01 -20.28 -3.75
C ARG A 318 -3.18 -19.80 -2.87
N ARG A 319 -2.88 -19.21 -1.71
CA ARG A 319 -3.91 -18.62 -0.83
C ARG A 319 -4.60 -17.44 -1.47
N ILE A 320 -3.83 -16.55 -2.11
CA ILE A 320 -4.39 -15.39 -2.83
C ILE A 320 -5.35 -15.86 -3.92
N LYS A 321 -4.99 -16.90 -4.70
CA LYS A 321 -5.88 -17.40 -5.76
C LYS A 321 -7.20 -17.95 -5.24
N LEU A 322 -7.21 -18.59 -4.06
CA LEU A 322 -8.45 -19.02 -3.42
C LEU A 322 -9.30 -17.81 -2.98
N LEU A 323 -8.67 -16.82 -2.33
CA LEU A 323 -9.37 -15.60 -1.90
C LEU A 323 -9.91 -14.78 -3.09
N GLU A 324 -9.16 -14.70 -4.19
CA GLU A 324 -9.63 -14.04 -5.42
C GLU A 324 -10.91 -14.67 -5.93
N GLN A 325 -10.96 -15.99 -5.98
CA GLN A 325 -12.14 -16.71 -6.44
C GLN A 325 -13.33 -16.46 -5.51
N GLU A 326 -13.16 -16.62 -4.20
CA GLU A 326 -14.22 -16.37 -3.21
C GLU A 326 -14.75 -14.94 -3.28
N ILE A 327 -13.84 -13.94 -3.39
CA ILE A 327 -14.22 -12.54 -3.47
C ILE A 327 -14.89 -12.22 -4.80
N SER A 328 -14.44 -12.83 -5.89
CA SER A 328 -15.07 -12.69 -7.21
C SER A 328 -16.50 -13.24 -7.21
N ASP A 329 -16.68 -14.44 -6.66
CA ASP A 329 -18.00 -15.06 -6.52
C ASP A 329 -18.92 -14.18 -5.68
N TYR A 330 -18.40 -13.67 -4.55
CA TYR A 330 -19.15 -12.77 -3.69
C TYR A 330 -19.52 -11.46 -4.39
N TYR A 331 -18.56 -10.82 -5.09
CA TYR A 331 -18.77 -9.59 -5.85
C TYR A 331 -19.78 -9.73 -6.98
N SER A 332 -19.87 -10.92 -7.59
CA SER A 332 -20.82 -11.19 -8.67
C SER A 332 -22.26 -11.39 -8.19
N HIS A 333 -22.48 -11.73 -6.93
CA HIS A 333 -23.79 -12.04 -6.36
C HIS A 333 -24.37 -10.95 -5.46
N PHE A 334 -23.51 -10.12 -4.88
CA PHE A 334 -23.93 -9.15 -3.87
C PHE A 334 -23.63 -7.71 -4.26
N ARG A 335 -24.45 -6.79 -3.77
CA ARG A 335 -24.24 -5.36 -3.93
C ARG A 335 -22.89 -4.94 -3.35
N VAL A 336 -22.28 -3.98 -4.00
CA VAL A 336 -20.99 -3.43 -3.53
C VAL A 336 -21.15 -2.75 -2.17
N SER A 337 -20.17 -3.00 -1.30
CA SER A 337 -20.00 -2.30 -0.04
C SER A 337 -18.58 -1.75 0.04
N ASN A 338 -18.34 -0.81 0.96
CA ASN A 338 -16.99 -0.27 1.17
C ASN A 338 -15.97 -1.37 1.49
N ASN A 339 -16.35 -2.27 2.40
CA ASN A 339 -15.46 -3.33 2.88
C ASN A 339 -15.14 -4.35 1.77
N LEU A 340 -16.14 -4.67 0.93
CA LEU A 340 -15.96 -5.56 -0.22
C LEU A 340 -15.03 -4.95 -1.27
N LEU A 341 -15.21 -3.66 -1.60
CA LEU A 341 -14.36 -2.95 -2.55
C LEU A 341 -12.90 -2.87 -2.08
N GLU A 342 -12.68 -2.54 -0.81
CA GLU A 342 -11.34 -2.49 -0.23
C GLU A 342 -10.69 -3.88 -0.20
N LEU A 343 -11.42 -4.94 0.16
CA LEU A 343 -10.91 -6.31 0.16
C LEU A 343 -10.54 -6.79 -1.24
N ARG A 344 -11.40 -6.53 -2.25
CA ARG A 344 -11.13 -6.82 -3.66
C ARG A 344 -9.85 -6.16 -4.14
N ASN A 345 -9.62 -4.90 -3.77
CA ASN A 345 -8.42 -4.16 -4.11
C ASN A 345 -7.18 -4.73 -3.41
N LEU A 346 -7.29 -5.04 -2.11
CA LEU A 346 -6.20 -5.62 -1.33
C LEU A 346 -5.73 -6.97 -1.88
N VAL A 347 -6.66 -7.85 -2.28
CA VAL A 347 -6.31 -9.15 -2.85
C VAL A 347 -5.60 -8.98 -4.19
N THR A 348 -6.09 -8.08 -5.06
CA THR A 348 -5.40 -7.74 -6.31
C THR A 348 -3.97 -7.26 -6.05
N VAL A 349 -3.79 -6.33 -5.11
CA VAL A 349 -2.45 -5.80 -4.78
C VAL A 349 -1.55 -6.86 -4.16
N ALA A 350 -2.10 -7.73 -3.31
CA ALA A 350 -1.35 -8.85 -2.72
C ALA A 350 -0.82 -9.79 -3.82
N GLU A 351 -1.65 -10.11 -4.83
CA GLU A 351 -1.20 -10.90 -5.99
C GLU A 351 -0.05 -10.22 -6.72
N LEU A 352 -0.17 -8.93 -7.02
CA LEU A 352 0.86 -8.17 -7.72
C LEU A 352 2.19 -8.15 -6.93
N ILE A 353 2.14 -7.97 -5.61
CA ILE A 353 3.32 -8.02 -4.74
C ILE A 353 3.98 -9.41 -4.81
N VAL A 354 3.21 -10.47 -4.68
CA VAL A 354 3.74 -11.84 -4.67
C VAL A 354 4.32 -12.20 -6.03
N ARG A 355 3.64 -11.87 -7.13
CA ARG A 355 4.13 -12.13 -8.51
C ARG A 355 5.44 -11.40 -8.78
N CYS A 356 5.56 -10.11 -8.44
CA CYS A 356 6.81 -9.37 -8.56
C CYS A 356 7.92 -9.99 -7.68
N ALA A 357 7.59 -10.39 -6.43
CA ALA A 357 8.54 -11.03 -5.52
C ALA A 357 9.03 -12.40 -6.03
N MET A 358 8.17 -13.19 -6.66
CA MET A 358 8.53 -14.49 -7.29
C MET A 358 9.36 -14.30 -8.57
N GLN A 359 9.13 -13.24 -9.31
CA GLN A 359 9.87 -12.91 -10.54
C GLN A 359 11.32 -12.51 -10.23
N ARG A 360 11.57 -11.86 -9.07
CA ARG A 360 12.89 -11.36 -8.69
C ARG A 360 13.73 -12.45 -8.01
N GLN A 361 14.73 -12.94 -8.74
CA GLN A 361 15.66 -13.98 -8.27
C GLN A 361 16.98 -13.35 -7.79
N GLU A 362 16.90 -12.38 -6.90
CA GLU A 362 18.02 -11.73 -6.21
C GLU A 362 17.54 -11.14 -4.89
N SER A 363 18.45 -10.72 -4.01
CA SER A 363 18.15 -9.87 -2.86
C SER A 363 18.68 -8.47 -3.10
N ARG A 364 17.77 -7.48 -3.20
CA ARG A 364 18.09 -6.08 -3.50
C ARG A 364 17.22 -5.13 -2.72
N GLY A 365 17.83 -4.18 -2.01
CA GLY A 365 17.10 -3.17 -1.25
C GLY A 365 16.10 -3.78 -0.27
N LEU A 366 14.82 -3.48 -0.47
CA LEU A 366 13.72 -3.94 0.38
C LEU A 366 13.27 -5.38 0.10
N HIS A 367 13.65 -5.96 -1.02
CA HIS A 367 13.38 -7.37 -1.33
C HIS A 367 14.54 -8.24 -0.85
N TYR A 368 14.27 -9.06 0.17
CA TYR A 368 15.23 -10.05 0.68
C TYR A 368 14.64 -11.45 0.59
N ASN A 369 15.26 -12.31 -0.24
CA ASN A 369 14.86 -13.69 -0.42
C ASN A 369 16.03 -14.61 -0.03
N GLN A 370 15.83 -15.47 0.97
CA GLN A 370 16.85 -16.37 1.48
C GLN A 370 17.33 -17.39 0.43
N ASP A 371 16.49 -17.75 -0.55
CA ASP A 371 16.85 -18.68 -1.62
C ASP A 371 17.69 -17.98 -2.72
N TYR A 372 17.71 -16.64 -2.75
CA TYR A 372 18.51 -15.82 -3.67
C TYR A 372 19.16 -14.65 -2.90
N PRO A 373 20.17 -14.92 -2.03
CA PRO A 373 20.73 -13.88 -1.17
C PRO A 373 21.59 -12.84 -1.91
N GLU A 374 22.11 -13.21 -3.09
CA GLU A 374 23.06 -12.40 -3.85
C GLU A 374 22.38 -11.38 -4.76
N LEU A 375 23.10 -10.34 -5.13
CA LEU A 375 22.71 -9.36 -6.13
C LEU A 375 23.00 -9.88 -7.55
N THR A 376 22.10 -9.64 -8.49
CA THR A 376 22.39 -9.79 -9.91
C THR A 376 23.16 -8.58 -10.44
N GLU A 377 23.98 -8.75 -11.49
CA GLU A 377 24.74 -7.65 -12.11
C GLU A 377 23.82 -6.56 -12.68
N ASN A 378 22.71 -6.96 -13.30
CA ASN A 378 21.78 -6.07 -13.95
C ASN A 378 20.53 -5.86 -13.10
N ALA A 379 20.36 -4.67 -12.53
CA ALA A 379 19.15 -4.27 -11.83
C ALA A 379 18.04 -3.93 -12.84
N THR A 380 17.12 -4.86 -13.06
CA THR A 380 15.94 -4.63 -13.91
C THR A 380 14.67 -4.49 -13.06
N PRO A 381 13.71 -3.65 -13.45
CA PRO A 381 12.41 -3.60 -12.74
C PRO A 381 11.62 -4.89 -12.97
N SER A 382 10.90 -5.33 -11.95
CA SER A 382 9.88 -6.38 -12.07
C SER A 382 8.62 -5.76 -12.63
N ILE A 383 8.30 -6.04 -13.90
CA ILE A 383 7.14 -5.46 -14.59
C ILE A 383 6.08 -6.55 -14.79
N LEU A 384 4.86 -6.25 -14.39
CA LEU A 384 3.69 -7.06 -14.68
C LEU A 384 2.78 -6.33 -15.69
N THR A 385 2.31 -7.09 -16.67
CA THR A 385 1.38 -6.61 -17.69
C THR A 385 0.06 -7.37 -17.52
N PRO A 386 -1.09 -6.68 -17.37
CA PRO A 386 -2.36 -7.35 -17.29
C PRO A 386 -2.75 -7.95 -18.65
N MET A 387 -3.44 -9.08 -18.64
CA MET A 387 -4.08 -9.56 -19.86
C MET A 387 -5.18 -8.58 -20.26
N GLN A 388 -5.29 -8.25 -21.55
CA GLN A 388 -6.28 -7.30 -22.01
C GLN A 388 -7.69 -7.92 -21.88
N SER A 389 -8.47 -7.43 -20.94
CA SER A 389 -9.92 -7.64 -20.93
C SER A 389 -10.60 -6.47 -21.62
N ASN A 390 -11.51 -6.75 -22.57
CA ASN A 390 -12.21 -5.72 -23.35
C ASN A 390 -13.32 -4.98 -22.60
N SER A 391 -13.63 -5.36 -21.34
CA SER A 391 -14.67 -4.75 -20.50
C SER A 391 -14.19 -4.58 -19.07
N SER A 392 -14.61 -3.50 -18.41
CA SER A 392 -14.52 -3.40 -16.95
C SER A 392 -15.54 -4.36 -16.35
N PRO A 393 -15.16 -5.27 -15.44
CA PRO A 393 -16.10 -6.24 -14.87
C PRO A 393 -17.18 -5.51 -14.07
N GLN A 394 -18.43 -5.79 -14.40
CA GLN A 394 -19.60 -5.34 -13.65
C GLN A 394 -20.03 -6.45 -12.68
N PRO A 395 -20.73 -6.14 -11.57
CA PRO A 395 -21.35 -7.17 -10.75
C PRO A 395 -22.26 -8.05 -11.60
N GLY A 396 -22.10 -9.38 -11.48
CA GLY A 396 -22.82 -10.35 -12.29
C GLY A 396 -22.14 -10.79 -13.60
N ASP A 397 -20.98 -10.24 -13.95
CA ASP A 397 -20.16 -10.75 -15.04
C ASP A 397 -19.24 -11.88 -14.56
N LEU A 398 -19.63 -13.13 -14.82
CA LEU A 398 -18.86 -14.33 -14.44
C LEU A 398 -17.59 -14.56 -15.29
N THR A 399 -17.36 -13.78 -16.36
CA THR A 399 -16.35 -14.08 -17.39
C THR A 399 -14.99 -13.41 -17.20
N SER A 400 -14.77 -12.62 -16.14
CA SER A 400 -13.57 -11.76 -16.04
C SER A 400 -12.37 -12.39 -15.34
N PHE A 401 -12.42 -13.65 -14.91
CA PHE A 401 -11.35 -14.29 -14.13
C PHE A 401 -10.84 -15.64 -14.70
N GLU A 402 -11.20 -16.02 -15.93
CA GLU A 402 -10.58 -17.16 -16.58
C GLU A 402 -9.20 -16.77 -17.15
N HIS A 403 -8.18 -17.38 -16.54
CA HIS A 403 -6.74 -17.51 -16.88
C HIS A 403 -5.78 -16.45 -16.38
#